data_df4e0ed59f7760458cfdd787b7aa07e1
#
_entry.id   df4e0ed59f7760458cfdd787b7aa07e1
#
_cell.length_a   1.000
_cell.length_b   1.000
_cell.length_c   1.000
_cell.angle_alpha   90.00
_cell.angle_beta   90.00
_cell.angle_gamma   90.00
#
_symmetry.space_group_name_H-M   'P 1'
#
loop_
_entity.id
_entity.type
_entity.pdbx_description
1 polymer ?
#
loop_
_entity_poly.entity_id
_entity_poly.type
_entity_poly.pdbx_seq_one_letter_code
_entity_poly.pdbx_strand_id
1 'polypeptide(L)'
;MKISNIIEKINASVISGSCDADITGLTSDSRKVTAGGAFVCIMGAVSNGHTYIQDVIGRGAGLIVVSSKYDYMQHFSDAKIPENVTVVETDDTRLAYALMSAAWF
;
A
#
# COMPACT_ATOMS: atom_id res chain seq x y z
N MET A 1 3.97 -11.28 8.05
CA MET A 1 3.11 -10.39 8.87
C MET A 1 1.75 -10.27 8.20
N LYS A 2 0.70 -10.48 8.96
CA LYS A 2 -0.67 -10.36 8.43
C LYS A 2 -1.07 -8.92 8.24
N ILE A 3 -1.84 -8.65 7.21
CA ILE A 3 -2.35 -7.31 6.92
C ILE A 3 -3.17 -6.76 8.09
N SER A 4 -3.95 -7.60 8.78
CA SER A 4 -4.71 -7.17 9.96
C SER A 4 -3.81 -6.60 11.06
N ASN A 5 -2.64 -7.16 11.27
CA ASN A 5 -1.68 -6.65 12.26
C ASN A 5 -1.05 -5.33 11.81
N ILE A 6 -0.82 -5.17 10.52
CA ILE A 6 -0.29 -3.94 9.95
C ILE A 6 -1.26 -2.79 10.16
N ILE A 7 -2.55 -3.02 9.88
CA ILE A 7 -3.59 -2.01 10.01
C ILE A 7 -3.63 -1.43 11.41
N GLU A 8 -3.53 -2.27 12.43
CA GLU A 8 -3.49 -1.81 13.82
C GLU A 8 -2.25 -0.96 14.12
N LYS A 9 -1.08 -1.39 13.62
CA LYS A 9 0.18 -0.70 13.88
C LYS A 9 0.24 0.69 13.26
N ILE A 10 -0.34 0.86 12.09
CA ILE A 10 -0.27 2.14 11.36
C ILE A 10 -1.54 2.96 11.46
N ASN A 11 -2.52 2.49 12.24
CA ASN A 11 -3.79 3.18 12.42
C ASN A 11 -4.46 3.49 11.07
N ALA A 12 -4.53 2.48 10.21
CA ALA A 12 -5.09 2.61 8.87
C ALA A 12 -6.52 2.11 8.81
N SER A 13 -7.25 2.60 7.80
CA SER A 13 -8.60 2.13 7.48
C SER A 13 -8.58 1.27 6.23
N VAL A 14 -9.30 0.16 6.24
CA VAL A 14 -9.41 -0.71 5.06
C VAL A 14 -10.37 -0.08 4.06
N ILE A 15 -9.90 0.13 2.85
CA ILE A 15 -10.72 0.66 1.76
C ILE A 15 -11.31 -0.49 0.95
N SER A 16 -10.52 -1.52 0.70
CA SER A 16 -10.97 -2.68 -0.09
C SER A 16 -10.04 -3.86 0.18
N GLY A 17 -10.58 -5.07 0.05
CA GLY A 17 -9.81 -6.31 0.09
C GLY A 17 -9.85 -7.02 1.43
N SER A 18 -9.18 -8.16 1.49
CA SER A 18 -9.10 -9.03 2.67
C SER A 18 -7.88 -8.68 3.52
N CYS A 19 -8.04 -8.75 4.83
CA CYS A 19 -6.95 -8.50 5.78
C CYS A 19 -6.31 -9.79 6.31
N ASP A 20 -6.72 -10.95 5.80
CA ASP A 20 -6.25 -12.25 6.28
C ASP A 20 -4.93 -12.70 5.67
N ALA A 21 -4.52 -12.10 4.57
CA ALA A 21 -3.30 -12.49 3.89
C ALA A 21 -2.05 -11.97 4.62
N ASP A 22 -0.95 -12.71 4.43
CA ASP A 22 0.38 -12.26 4.85
C ASP A 22 1.05 -11.53 3.69
N ILE A 23 1.77 -10.45 4.00
CA ILE A 23 2.61 -9.80 2.99
C ILE A 23 3.93 -10.55 2.86
N THR A 24 4.44 -10.60 1.63
CA THR A 24 5.69 -11.32 1.30
C THR A 24 6.90 -10.39 1.20
N GLY A 25 6.68 -9.10 1.25
CA GLY A 25 7.73 -8.10 1.18
C GLY A 25 7.15 -6.73 1.49
N LEU A 26 8.02 -5.74 1.66
CA LEU A 26 7.64 -4.37 2.00
C LEU A 26 8.58 -3.41 1.28
N THR A 27 8.03 -2.48 0.53
CA THR A 27 8.83 -1.47 -0.16
C THR A 27 8.01 -0.21 -0.44
N SER A 28 8.70 0.92 -0.58
CA SER A 28 8.15 2.15 -1.13
C SER A 28 8.67 2.42 -2.55
N ASP A 29 9.43 1.49 -3.12
CA ASP A 29 9.95 1.57 -4.48
C ASP A 29 9.16 0.62 -5.38
N SER A 30 8.41 1.18 -6.34
CA SER A 30 7.55 0.40 -7.23
C SER A 30 8.31 -0.67 -8.01
N ARG A 31 9.59 -0.45 -8.28
CA ARG A 31 10.43 -1.39 -9.05
C ARG A 31 10.80 -2.64 -8.26
N LYS A 32 10.64 -2.59 -6.93
CA LYS A 32 11.02 -3.69 -6.02
C LYS A 32 9.83 -4.52 -5.56
N VAL A 33 8.63 -4.19 -6.02
CA VAL A 33 7.42 -4.94 -5.64
C VAL A 33 7.44 -6.32 -6.27
N THR A 34 7.15 -7.33 -5.46
CA THR A 34 7.00 -8.73 -5.88
C THR A 34 5.61 -9.22 -5.52
N ALA A 35 5.24 -10.39 -6.05
CA ALA A 35 3.91 -10.96 -5.84
C ALA A 35 3.61 -11.10 -4.33
N GLY A 36 2.48 -10.58 -3.90
CA GLY A 36 2.04 -10.61 -2.51
C GLY A 36 2.68 -9.54 -1.63
N GLY A 37 3.56 -8.70 -2.19
CA GLY A 37 4.26 -7.67 -1.43
C GLY A 37 3.39 -6.46 -1.10
N ALA A 38 3.83 -5.69 -0.11
CA ALA A 38 3.21 -4.43 0.26
C ALA A 38 3.96 -3.26 -0.37
N PHE A 39 3.22 -2.33 -0.94
CA PHE A 39 3.75 -1.08 -1.49
C PHE A 39 3.16 0.10 -0.74
N VAL A 40 4.01 0.98 -0.23
CA VAL A 40 3.57 2.18 0.47
C VAL A 40 3.75 3.39 -0.45
N CYS A 41 2.65 4.11 -0.70
CA CYS A 41 2.65 5.30 -1.56
C CYS A 41 3.14 6.50 -0.76
N ILE A 42 4.38 6.92 -0.99
CA ILE A 42 4.96 8.08 -0.30
C ILE A 42 4.95 9.28 -1.23
N MET A 43 4.42 10.41 -0.76
CA MET A 43 4.43 11.67 -1.48
C MET A 43 5.71 12.41 -1.19
N GLY A 44 6.62 12.43 -2.16
CA GLY A 44 7.88 13.16 -2.06
C GLY A 44 7.80 14.53 -2.73
N ALA A 45 8.88 15.30 -2.60
CA ALA A 45 8.98 16.64 -3.20
C ALA A 45 9.03 16.58 -4.74
N VAL A 46 9.59 15.50 -5.29
CA VAL A 46 9.82 15.34 -6.74
C VAL A 46 8.90 14.29 -7.34
N SER A 47 8.52 13.27 -6.57
CA SER A 47 7.69 12.18 -7.07
C SER A 47 6.64 11.80 -6.05
N ASN A 48 5.56 11.18 -6.55
CA ASN A 48 4.45 10.72 -5.74
C ASN A 48 4.23 9.24 -6.01
N GLY A 49 4.40 8.42 -4.97
CA GLY A 49 4.26 6.95 -5.08
C GLY A 49 2.91 6.50 -5.60
N HIS A 50 1.85 7.28 -5.40
CA HIS A 50 0.51 6.95 -5.90
C HIS A 50 0.47 6.82 -7.43
N THR A 51 1.36 7.51 -8.14
CA THR A 51 1.40 7.43 -9.61
C THR A 51 1.82 6.05 -10.12
N TYR A 52 2.39 5.21 -9.24
CA TYR A 52 2.86 3.86 -9.59
C TYR A 52 1.87 2.76 -9.21
N ILE A 53 0.65 3.11 -8.79
CA ILE A 53 -0.35 2.12 -8.34
C ILE A 53 -0.61 1.06 -9.42
N GLN A 54 -0.82 1.46 -10.68
CA GLN A 54 -1.07 0.49 -11.75
C GLN A 54 0.15 -0.40 -12.00
N ASP A 55 1.35 0.15 -11.91
CA ASP A 55 2.57 -0.62 -12.09
C ASP A 55 2.71 -1.70 -11.01
N VAL A 56 2.47 -1.36 -9.74
CA VAL A 56 2.60 -2.34 -8.65
C VAL A 56 1.49 -3.38 -8.67
N ILE A 57 0.28 -3.02 -9.13
CA ILE A 57 -0.78 -3.99 -9.35
C ILE A 57 -0.34 -5.02 -10.41
N GLY A 58 0.26 -4.56 -11.50
CA GLY A 58 0.80 -5.42 -12.55
C GLY A 58 1.92 -6.33 -12.06
N ARG A 59 2.64 -5.93 -11.02
CA ARG A 59 3.69 -6.75 -10.40
C ARG A 59 3.17 -7.71 -9.33
N GLY A 60 1.87 -7.69 -9.06
CA GLY A 60 1.25 -8.60 -8.12
C GLY A 60 1.21 -8.13 -6.67
N ALA A 61 1.24 -6.82 -6.44
CA ALA A 61 1.14 -6.28 -5.08
C ALA A 61 -0.08 -6.84 -4.36
N GLY A 62 0.09 -7.25 -3.10
CA GLY A 62 -1.00 -7.76 -2.27
C GLY A 62 -1.61 -6.70 -1.36
N LEU A 63 -0.83 -5.67 -1.02
CA LEU A 63 -1.26 -4.57 -0.18
C LEU A 63 -0.73 -3.26 -0.74
N ILE A 64 -1.59 -2.25 -0.82
CA ILE A 64 -1.19 -0.89 -1.18
C ILE A 64 -1.65 0.04 -0.06
N VAL A 65 -0.70 0.79 0.51
CA VAL A 65 -1.00 1.78 1.55
C VAL A 65 -1.02 3.16 0.89
N VAL A 66 -2.15 3.85 0.99
CA VAL A 66 -2.38 5.14 0.36
C VAL A 66 -2.61 6.24 1.38
N SER A 67 -2.40 7.50 0.96
CA SER A 67 -2.63 8.66 1.82
C SER A 67 -4.07 9.12 1.71
N SER A 68 -4.73 9.33 2.85
CA SER A 68 -6.08 9.90 2.90
C SER A 68 -6.11 11.36 2.40
N LYS A 69 -4.96 12.00 2.31
CA LYS A 69 -4.81 13.40 1.88
C LYS A 69 -4.62 13.57 0.38
N TYR A 70 -4.69 12.47 -0.36
CA TYR A 70 -4.48 12.45 -1.81
C TYR A 70 -5.62 11.71 -2.49
N ASP A 71 -6.01 12.16 -3.67
CA ASP A 71 -7.03 11.48 -4.49
C ASP A 71 -6.41 10.26 -5.19
N TYR A 72 -6.23 9.19 -4.43
CA TYR A 72 -5.57 7.98 -4.93
C TYR A 72 -6.45 7.18 -5.91
N MET A 73 -7.78 7.34 -5.86
CA MET A 73 -8.67 6.59 -6.75
C MET A 73 -8.47 6.93 -8.22
N GLN A 74 -7.94 8.12 -8.53
CA GLN A 74 -7.63 8.49 -9.91
C GLN A 74 -6.61 7.56 -10.57
N HIS A 75 -5.81 6.85 -9.78
CA HIS A 75 -4.79 5.93 -10.27
C HIS A 75 -5.28 4.49 -10.40
N PHE A 76 -6.53 4.20 -10.00
CA PHE A 76 -7.13 2.89 -10.22
C PHE A 76 -7.95 2.91 -11.50
N SER A 77 -7.76 1.90 -12.34
CA SER A 77 -8.44 1.78 -13.63
C SER A 77 -9.96 1.76 -13.43
N ASP A 78 -10.70 2.63 -14.13
CA ASP A 78 -12.16 2.77 -14.01
C ASP A 78 -12.63 3.04 -12.57
N ALA A 79 -11.77 3.66 -11.74
CA ALA A 79 -12.02 3.90 -10.32
C ALA A 79 -12.40 2.62 -9.57
N LYS A 80 -11.81 1.49 -9.96
CA LYS A 80 -12.05 0.18 -9.33
C LYS A 80 -10.76 -0.40 -8.78
N ILE A 81 -10.85 -0.93 -7.55
CA ILE A 81 -9.75 -1.65 -6.93
C ILE A 81 -9.90 -3.14 -7.27
N PRO A 82 -8.87 -3.79 -7.84
CA PRO A 82 -8.94 -5.22 -8.14
C PRO A 82 -9.18 -6.05 -6.87
N GLU A 83 -9.90 -7.16 -7.01
CA GLU A 83 -10.29 -8.01 -5.87
C GLU A 83 -9.08 -8.65 -5.17
N ASN A 84 -8.01 -8.89 -5.89
CA ASN A 84 -6.80 -9.54 -5.35
C ASN A 84 -5.85 -8.57 -4.65
N VAL A 85 -6.21 -7.29 -4.55
CA VAL A 85 -5.40 -6.26 -3.92
C VAL A 85 -6.13 -5.69 -2.72
N THR A 86 -5.45 -5.63 -1.58
CA THR A 86 -5.98 -4.94 -0.40
C THR A 86 -5.44 -3.52 -0.38
N VAL A 87 -6.32 -2.54 -0.22
CA VAL A 87 -5.97 -1.12 -0.14
C VAL A 87 -6.37 -0.60 1.23
N VAL A 88 -5.42 0.02 1.92
CA VAL A 88 -5.65 0.68 3.21
C VAL A 88 -5.18 2.12 3.12
N GLU A 89 -5.85 3.02 3.84
CA GLU A 89 -5.46 4.43 3.84
C GLU A 89 -5.08 4.89 5.24
N THR A 90 -4.13 5.81 5.29
CA THR A 90 -3.69 6.44 6.52
C THR A 90 -3.31 7.90 6.22
N ASP A 91 -3.31 8.74 7.25
CA ASP A 91 -3.00 10.17 7.08
C ASP A 91 -1.54 10.44 6.75
N ASP A 92 -0.63 9.61 7.27
CA ASP A 92 0.81 9.80 7.12
C ASP A 92 1.47 8.51 6.65
N THR A 93 1.66 8.40 5.34
CA THR A 93 2.26 7.20 4.75
C THR A 93 3.75 7.07 5.04
N ARG A 94 4.46 8.17 5.30
CA ARG A 94 5.87 8.10 5.72
C ARG A 94 6.00 7.46 7.09
N LEU A 95 5.16 7.89 8.03
CA LEU A 95 5.11 7.29 9.36
C LEU A 95 4.69 5.82 9.27
N ALA A 96 3.68 5.53 8.44
CA ALA A 96 3.22 4.16 8.20
C ALA A 96 4.37 3.28 7.73
N TYR A 97 5.15 3.74 6.76
CA TYR A 97 6.27 2.99 6.24
C TYR A 97 7.34 2.74 7.31
N ALA A 98 7.63 3.74 8.12
CA ALA A 98 8.59 3.60 9.21
C ALA A 98 8.12 2.55 10.25
N LEU A 99 6.85 2.60 10.62
CA LEU A 99 6.29 1.64 11.58
C LEU A 99 6.24 0.22 11.01
N MET A 100 5.86 0.08 9.74
CA MET A 100 5.84 -1.22 9.06
C MET A 100 7.26 -1.79 8.94
N SER A 101 8.23 -0.95 8.58
CA SER A 101 9.63 -1.37 8.43
C SER A 101 10.20 -1.83 9.77
N ALA A 102 9.91 -1.15 10.86
CA ALA A 102 10.36 -1.53 12.19
C ALA A 102 9.78 -2.88 12.62
N ALA A 103 8.54 -3.17 12.22
CA ALA A 103 7.90 -4.44 12.52
C ALA A 103 8.36 -5.56 11.59
N TRP A 104 8.69 -5.24 10.34
CA TRP A 104 9.11 -6.21 9.31
C TRP A 104 10.56 -6.64 9.50
N PHE A 105 11.42 -5.69 9.77
CA PHE A 105 12.86 -5.91 9.96
C PHE A 105 13.23 -5.92 11.43
#